data_ab3f3e787d1b31d6faf796746d5dd36c
#
_entry.id   ab3f3e787d1b31d6faf796746d5dd36c
#
_cell.length_a   1.000
_cell.length_b   1.000
_cell.length_c   1.000
_cell.angle_alpha   90.00
_cell.angle_beta   90.00
_cell.angle_gamma   90.00
#
_symmetry.space_group_name_H-M   'P 1'
#
loop_
_entity.id
_entity.type
_entity.pdbx_description
1 polymer ?
#
loop_
_entity_poly.entity_id
_entity_poly.type
_entity_poly.pdbx_seq_one_letter_code
_entity_poly.pdbx_strand_id
1 'polypeptide(L)' 'MNFDEEMDASGLLCPLPVLKLQKKVKALETGSVIKIYCDDPAAELDIPHFCLENHHTILKKSKESGKSGVTFYIQKA' A
#
# COMPACT_ATOMS: atom_id res chain seq x y z
N MET A 1 -9.09 2.37 11.38
CA MET A 1 -8.50 3.59 10.78
C MET A 1 -9.26 3.95 9.53
N ASN A 2 -9.57 5.22 9.35
CA ASN A 2 -10.30 5.69 8.17
C ASN A 2 -9.37 5.80 6.97
N PHE A 3 -9.93 5.58 5.78
CA PHE A 3 -9.19 5.69 4.54
C PHE A 3 -10.11 6.25 3.45
N ASP A 4 -9.49 6.86 2.43
CA ASP A 4 -10.23 7.49 1.33
C ASP A 4 -10.35 6.56 0.12
N GLU A 5 -9.40 5.63 -0.03
CA GLU A 5 -9.36 4.69 -1.15
C GLU A 5 -8.87 3.34 -0.65
N GLU A 6 -9.34 2.27 -1.29
CA GLU A 6 -8.94 0.93 -0.94
C GLU A 6 -8.48 0.18 -2.18
N MET A 7 -7.43 -0.63 -2.03
CA MET A 7 -6.84 -1.38 -3.13
C MET A 7 -6.52 -2.79 -2.69
N ASP A 8 -6.97 -3.77 -3.45
CA ASP A 8 -6.65 -5.17 -3.22
C ASP A 8 -5.60 -5.61 -4.24
N ALA A 9 -4.40 -5.90 -3.75
CA ALA A 9 -3.30 -6.38 -4.57
C ALA A 9 -2.99 -7.85 -4.31
N SER A 10 -3.97 -8.61 -3.77
CA SER A 10 -3.80 -10.04 -3.55
C SER A 10 -3.58 -10.75 -4.88
N GLY A 11 -2.74 -11.78 -4.87
CA GLY A 11 -2.41 -12.53 -6.07
C GLY A 11 -1.44 -11.84 -7.02
N LEU A 12 -1.09 -10.59 -6.77
CA LEU A 12 -0.14 -9.87 -7.61
C LEU A 12 1.28 -10.08 -7.12
N LEU A 13 2.18 -10.34 -8.06
CA LEU A 13 3.61 -10.51 -7.76
C LEU A 13 4.36 -9.22 -8.05
N CYS A 14 5.46 -9.02 -7.30
CA CYS A 14 6.38 -7.92 -7.54
C CYS A 14 6.78 -7.88 -9.03
N PRO A 15 6.78 -6.70 -9.68
CA PRO A 15 6.58 -5.36 -9.11
C PRO A 15 5.14 -4.80 -9.21
N LEU A 16 4.17 -5.64 -9.56
CA LEU A 16 2.81 -5.19 -9.86
C LEU A 16 2.12 -4.46 -8.71
N PRO A 17 2.22 -4.92 -7.44
CA PRO A 17 1.57 -4.17 -6.35
C PRO A 17 2.02 -2.71 -6.28
N VAL A 18 3.32 -2.46 -6.38
CA VAL A 18 3.87 -1.10 -6.33
C VAL A 18 3.47 -0.28 -7.54
N LEU A 19 3.49 -0.87 -8.73
CA LEU A 19 3.09 -0.17 -9.95
C LEU A 19 1.63 0.26 -9.89
N LYS A 20 0.75 -0.62 -9.42
CA LYS A 20 -0.67 -0.29 -9.26
C LYS A 20 -0.89 0.74 -8.17
N LEU A 21 -0.15 0.64 -7.06
CA LEU A 21 -0.20 1.61 -5.98
C LEU A 21 0.23 2.98 -6.48
N GLN A 22 1.31 3.06 -7.23
CA GLN A 22 1.82 4.30 -7.78
C GLN A 22 0.75 5.00 -8.65
N LYS A 23 0.08 4.23 -9.49
CA LYS A 23 -0.98 4.76 -10.35
C LYS A 23 -2.15 5.30 -9.52
N LYS A 24 -2.58 4.56 -8.50
CA LYS A 24 -3.67 4.98 -7.62
C LYS A 24 -3.32 6.25 -6.87
N VAL A 25 -2.12 6.30 -6.31
CA VAL A 25 -1.67 7.44 -5.49
C VAL A 25 -1.61 8.72 -6.32
N LYS A 26 -1.23 8.63 -7.59
CA LYS A 26 -1.20 9.82 -8.47
C LYS A 26 -2.56 10.47 -8.63
N ALA A 27 -3.63 9.69 -8.54
CA ALA A 27 -4.99 10.20 -8.68
C ALA A 27 -5.56 10.77 -7.38
N LEU A 28 -4.85 10.64 -6.28
CA LEU A 28 -5.32 11.10 -4.98
C LEU A 28 -4.79 12.50 -4.66
N GLU A 29 -5.53 13.21 -3.81
CA GLU A 29 -5.09 14.49 -3.29
C GLU A 29 -4.10 14.31 -2.15
N THR A 30 -3.26 15.32 -1.93
CA THR A 30 -2.32 15.35 -0.81
C THR A 30 -3.08 15.15 0.51
N GLY A 31 -2.56 14.28 1.34
CA GLY A 31 -3.18 13.96 2.63
C GLY A 31 -4.19 12.83 2.59
N SER A 32 -4.58 12.37 1.39
CA SER A 32 -5.48 11.23 1.27
C SER A 32 -4.83 9.95 1.76
N VAL A 33 -5.63 9.06 2.31
CA VAL A 33 -5.17 7.77 2.86
C VAL A 33 -5.67 6.65 1.96
N ILE A 34 -4.73 5.78 1.55
CA ILE A 34 -5.06 4.57 0.80
C ILE A 34 -4.75 3.34 1.65
N LYS A 35 -5.70 2.40 1.66
CA LYS A 35 -5.53 1.10 2.30
C LYS A 35 -5.20 0.08 1.20
N ILE A 36 -4.06 -0.58 1.31
CA ILE A 36 -3.66 -1.60 0.34
C ILE A 36 -3.37 -2.93 1.04
N TYR A 37 -3.94 -4.01 0.51
CA TYR A 37 -3.63 -5.37 0.94
C TYR A 37 -2.77 -6.03 -0.13
N CYS A 38 -1.68 -6.69 0.28
CA CYS A 38 -0.83 -7.47 -0.62
C CYS A 38 -0.40 -8.75 0.07
N ASP A 39 -0.18 -9.81 -0.71
CA ASP A 39 0.22 -11.11 -0.17
C ASP A 39 1.54 -11.63 -0.74
N ASP A 40 2.22 -10.87 -1.59
CA ASP A 40 3.56 -11.20 -2.06
C ASP A 40 4.58 -10.70 -1.03
N PRO A 41 5.46 -11.58 -0.49
CA PRO A 41 6.49 -11.15 0.46
C PRO A 41 7.38 -10.02 -0.05
N ALA A 42 7.66 -9.98 -1.36
CA ALA A 42 8.45 -8.90 -1.95
C ALA A 42 7.74 -7.55 -1.86
N ALA A 43 6.41 -7.54 -2.00
CA ALA A 43 5.63 -6.31 -1.89
C ALA A 43 5.69 -5.73 -0.48
N GLU A 44 5.82 -6.58 0.53
CA GLU A 44 5.94 -6.14 1.92
C GLU A 44 7.19 -5.27 2.13
N LEU A 45 8.22 -5.48 1.32
CA LEU A 45 9.44 -4.68 1.32
C LEU A 45 9.37 -3.52 0.34
N ASP A 46 8.79 -3.75 -0.83
CA ASP A 46 8.76 -2.76 -1.92
C ASP A 46 7.86 -1.58 -1.61
N ILE A 47 6.73 -1.81 -0.93
CA ILE A 47 5.79 -0.73 -0.62
C ILE A 47 6.40 0.29 0.34
N PRO A 48 7.05 -0.11 1.46
CA PRO A 48 7.73 0.87 2.30
C PRO A 48 8.84 1.63 1.56
N HIS A 49 9.56 0.95 0.67
CA HIS A 49 10.62 1.58 -0.11
C HIS A 49 10.04 2.64 -1.05
N PHE A 50 8.96 2.31 -1.75
CA PHE A 50 8.25 3.25 -2.62
C PHE A 50 7.78 4.47 -1.82
N CYS A 51 7.21 4.27 -0.64
CA CYS A 51 6.72 5.36 0.20
C CYS A 51 7.87 6.26 0.63
N LEU A 52 9.00 5.68 1.01
CA LEU A 52 10.18 6.44 1.41
C LEU A 52 10.71 7.30 0.28
N GLU A 53 10.82 6.73 -0.92
CA GLU A 53 11.33 7.45 -2.08
C GLU A 53 10.43 8.59 -2.53
N ASN A 54 9.13 8.47 -2.30
CA ASN A 54 8.14 9.45 -2.77
C ASN A 54 7.55 10.29 -1.62
N HIS A 55 8.13 10.20 -0.44
CA HIS A 55 7.74 10.99 0.74
C HIS A 55 6.32 10.71 1.24
N HIS A 56 5.76 9.54 0.91
CA HIS A 56 4.48 9.12 1.47
C HIS A 56 4.70 8.57 2.87
N THR A 57 3.68 8.66 3.72
CA THR A 57 3.76 8.23 5.11
C THR A 57 2.99 6.93 5.30
N ILE A 58 3.65 5.91 5.85
CA ILE A 58 2.94 4.70 6.27
C ILE A 58 2.37 4.95 7.66
N LEU A 59 1.04 5.02 7.74
CA LEU A 59 0.34 5.28 8.99
C LEU A 59 0.20 4.02 9.82
N LYS A 60 0.02 2.88 9.15
CA LYS A 60 -0.17 1.61 9.84
C LYS A 60 0.17 0.46 8.91
N LYS A 61 0.79 -0.58 9.48
CA LYS A 61 1.01 -1.87 8.84
C LYS A 61 0.39 -2.93 9.74
N SER A 62 -0.46 -3.80 9.18
CA SER A 62 -1.10 -4.83 9.99
C SER A 62 -1.16 -6.16 9.26
N LYS A 63 -1.06 -7.24 10.04
CA LYS A 63 -1.33 -8.61 9.57
C LYS A 63 -2.59 -9.09 10.25
N GLU A 64 -3.51 -9.62 9.45
CA GLU A 64 -4.74 -10.20 9.99
C GLU A 64 -4.55 -11.68 10.24
N SER A 65 -5.14 -12.16 11.33
CA SER A 65 -5.14 -13.59 11.65
C SER A 65 -5.83 -14.37 10.52
N GLY A 66 -5.20 -15.47 10.10
CA GLY A 66 -5.74 -16.31 9.03
C GLY A 66 -5.46 -15.84 7.62
N LYS A 67 -4.78 -14.70 7.45
CA LYS A 67 -4.37 -14.20 6.14
C LYS A 67 -2.87 -14.20 6.01
N SER A 68 -2.36 -14.52 4.82
CA SER A 68 -0.91 -14.58 4.56
C SER A 68 -0.30 -13.23 4.24
N GLY A 69 -1.12 -12.24 3.93
CA GLY A 69 -0.65 -10.94 3.46
C GLY A 69 -0.63 -9.87 4.53
N VAL A 70 -0.34 -8.66 4.08
CA VAL A 70 -0.17 -7.49 4.93
C VAL A 70 -1.02 -6.36 4.40
N THR A 71 -1.60 -5.58 5.31
CA THR A 71 -2.35 -4.37 4.98
C THR A 71 -1.53 -3.15 5.38
N PHE A 72 -1.38 -2.21 4.45
CA PHE A 72 -0.76 -0.92 4.72
C PHE A 72 -1.79 0.19 4.60
N TYR A 73 -1.69 1.16 5.51
CA TYR A 73 -2.42 2.43 5.40
C TYR A 73 -1.40 3.51 5.11
N ILE A 74 -1.52 4.14 3.94
CA ILE A 74 -0.52 5.07 3.40
C ILE A 74 -1.15 6.43 3.17
N GLN A 75 -0.53 7.47 3.72
CA GLN A 75 -0.98 8.84 3.47
C GLN A 75 -0.13 9.46 2.36
N LYS A 76 -0.79 10.00 1.36
CA LYS A 76 -0.12 10.64 0.23
C LYS A 76 0.54 11.95 0.64
N ALA A 77 1.77 12.11 0.17
CA ALA A 77 2.54 13.34 0.35
C ALA A 77 1.90 14.52 -0.37
#